data_fd487ce563c7fd848e8081f077e5ec4f
#
_entry.id   fd487ce563c7fd848e8081f077e5ec4f
#
_cell.length_a   1.000
_cell.length_b   1.000
_cell.length_c   1.000
_cell.angle_alpha   90.00
_cell.angle_beta   90.00
_cell.angle_gamma   90.00
#
_symmetry.space_group_name_H-M   'P 1'
#
loop_
_entity.id
_entity.type
_entity.pdbx_description
1 polymer ?
#
loop_
_entity_poly.entity_id
_entity_poly.type
_entity_poly.pdbx_seq_one_letter_code
_entity_poly.pdbx_strand_id
1 'polypeptide(L)'
;EKEKILVLNRCSEKIYEVIENILEKSISDTKIILKANILEKKSKLRSLFEKDKNLIIVPTYKDTSLGLLEIARKFFYNYKISISQETINLLVSRCNGDRGHLKSELDKILIYIHDKKSINLEEIYKLTNLAENFSINELVDNSLSKNYQKTIEILKEKDIIHKAFQEGND
;
A
#
# COMPACT_ATOMS: atom_id res chain seq x y z
N GLU A 1 -29.42 4.99 21.42
CA GLU A 1 -29.26 5.37 19.98
C GLU A 1 -27.90 4.91 19.52
N LYS A 2 -27.81 4.27 18.30
CA LYS A 2 -26.52 3.79 17.76
C LYS A 2 -25.82 4.97 17.10
N GLU A 3 -24.61 5.31 17.56
CA GLU A 3 -23.74 6.28 16.87
C GLU A 3 -23.56 5.86 15.42
N LYS A 4 -23.75 6.81 14.50
CA LYS A 4 -23.52 6.59 13.07
C LYS A 4 -22.09 7.03 12.73
N ILE A 5 -21.41 6.23 11.89
CA ILE A 5 -20.10 6.58 11.36
C ILE A 5 -20.21 6.71 9.85
N LEU A 6 -19.91 7.89 9.33
CA LEU A 6 -19.87 8.17 7.92
C LEU A 6 -18.41 8.33 7.46
N VAL A 7 -17.98 7.53 6.49
CA VAL A 7 -16.62 7.59 5.94
C VAL A 7 -16.70 8.11 4.50
N LEU A 8 -16.10 9.28 4.25
CA LEU A 8 -15.99 9.87 2.92
C LEU A 8 -14.58 9.68 2.40
N ASN A 9 -14.45 9.07 1.23
CA ASN A 9 -13.17 8.79 0.59
C ASN A 9 -12.87 9.83 -0.51
N ARG A 10 -11.58 10.03 -0.80
CA ARG A 10 -11.10 10.92 -1.85
C ARG A 10 -11.59 12.36 -1.71
N CYS A 11 -11.69 12.83 -0.47
CA CYS A 11 -12.08 14.21 -0.19
C CYS A 11 -11.05 15.18 -0.74
N SER A 12 -11.53 16.31 -1.24
CA SER A 12 -10.73 17.42 -1.75
C SER A 12 -11.28 18.73 -1.21
N GLU A 13 -10.67 19.85 -1.59
CA GLU A 13 -11.12 21.20 -1.22
C GLU A 13 -12.62 21.44 -1.46
N LYS A 14 -13.22 20.77 -2.45
CA LYS A 14 -14.63 20.92 -2.82
C LYS A 14 -15.63 20.60 -1.70
N ILE A 15 -15.20 19.81 -0.70
CA ILE A 15 -16.07 19.45 0.42
C ILE A 15 -16.09 20.51 1.53
N TYR A 16 -15.26 21.54 1.44
CA TYR A 16 -15.11 22.57 2.47
C TYR A 16 -16.44 23.17 2.92
N GLU A 17 -17.23 23.70 1.97
CA GLU A 17 -18.52 24.34 2.26
C GLU A 17 -19.53 23.37 2.91
N VAL A 18 -19.51 22.11 2.51
CA VAL A 18 -20.39 21.07 3.09
C VAL A 18 -20.02 20.83 4.55
N ILE A 19 -18.73 20.74 4.87
CA ILE A 19 -18.27 20.54 6.25
C ILE A 19 -18.57 21.75 7.12
N GLU A 20 -18.35 22.95 6.62
CA GLU A 20 -18.67 24.19 7.31
C GLU A 20 -20.17 24.26 7.66
N ASN A 21 -21.07 23.96 6.73
CA ASN A 21 -22.50 23.86 6.95
C ASN A 21 -22.92 22.78 7.97
N ILE A 22 -22.17 21.65 8.02
CA ILE A 22 -22.42 20.56 8.98
C ILE A 22 -22.04 21.01 10.40
N LEU A 23 -20.91 21.71 10.54
CA LEU A 23 -20.44 22.22 11.83
C LEU A 23 -21.42 23.26 12.42
N GLU A 24 -22.00 24.11 11.59
CA GLU A 24 -23.05 25.07 12.03
C GLU A 24 -24.30 24.38 12.57
N LYS A 25 -24.65 23.21 12.02
CA LYS A 25 -25.85 22.46 12.41
C LYS A 25 -25.69 21.58 13.66
N SER A 26 -24.51 21.51 14.25
CA SER A 26 -24.21 20.77 15.50
C SER A 26 -24.80 19.35 15.53
N ILE A 27 -24.43 18.51 14.55
CA ILE A 27 -24.88 17.12 14.48
C ILE A 27 -24.15 16.31 15.55
N SER A 28 -24.86 15.79 16.54
CA SER A 28 -24.27 15.11 17.71
C SER A 28 -24.14 13.58 17.58
N ASP A 29 -24.96 12.95 16.75
CA ASP A 29 -25.09 11.47 16.70
C ASP A 29 -24.32 10.84 15.53
N THR A 30 -23.55 11.62 14.79
CA THR A 30 -22.82 11.11 13.62
C THR A 30 -21.35 11.51 13.67
N LYS A 31 -20.47 10.53 13.65
CA LYS A 31 -19.03 10.76 13.46
C LYS A 31 -18.69 10.73 11.98
N ILE A 32 -18.05 11.78 11.48
CA ILE A 32 -17.68 11.91 10.07
C ILE A 32 -16.16 11.78 9.94
N ILE A 33 -15.70 10.83 9.13
CA ILE A 33 -14.31 10.59 8.83
C ILE A 33 -14.05 10.96 7.36
N LEU A 34 -13.21 11.96 7.14
CA LEU A 34 -12.80 12.39 5.80
C LEU A 34 -11.44 11.77 5.48
N LYS A 35 -11.35 11.01 4.39
CA LYS A 35 -10.09 10.55 3.84
C LYS A 35 -9.73 11.43 2.64
N ALA A 36 -8.77 12.30 2.83
CA ALA A 36 -8.27 13.20 1.80
C ALA A 36 -6.90 12.75 1.28
N ASN A 37 -6.59 13.11 0.05
CA ASN A 37 -5.23 13.06 -0.46
C ASN A 37 -4.40 14.19 0.16
N ILE A 38 -3.25 14.50 -0.43
CA ILE A 38 -2.39 15.58 0.05
C ILE A 38 -3.16 16.91 0.03
N LEU A 39 -3.34 17.50 1.20
CA LEU A 39 -3.86 18.86 1.36
C LEU A 39 -2.68 19.82 1.58
N GLU A 40 -2.49 20.76 0.68
CA GLU A 40 -1.44 21.77 0.79
C GLU A 40 -1.65 22.67 2.02
N LYS A 41 -0.60 23.36 2.49
CA LYS A 41 -0.68 24.29 3.63
C LYS A 41 -1.71 25.41 3.42
N LYS A 42 -1.92 25.84 2.17
CA LYS A 42 -2.90 26.87 1.81
C LYS A 42 -4.35 26.38 1.68
N SER A 43 -4.59 25.06 1.84
CA SER A 43 -5.92 24.46 1.76
C SER A 43 -6.84 25.03 2.84
N LYS A 44 -8.02 25.52 2.45
CA LYS A 44 -9.05 25.99 3.38
C LYS A 44 -9.57 24.85 4.24
N LEU A 45 -9.78 23.66 3.64
CA LEU A 45 -10.22 22.48 4.34
C LEU A 45 -9.21 22.08 5.44
N ARG A 46 -7.93 22.05 5.11
CA ARG A 46 -6.88 21.78 6.09
C ARG A 46 -6.85 22.83 7.20
N SER A 47 -6.92 24.11 6.84
CA SER A 47 -6.92 25.22 7.79
C SER A 47 -8.12 25.19 8.74
N LEU A 48 -9.30 24.75 8.26
CA LEU A 48 -10.49 24.58 9.07
C LEU A 48 -10.22 23.50 10.15
N PHE A 49 -9.71 22.33 9.75
CA PHE A 49 -9.43 21.22 10.67
C PHE A 49 -8.28 21.51 11.65
N GLU A 50 -7.33 22.37 11.28
CA GLU A 50 -6.23 22.77 12.17
C GLU A 50 -6.66 23.81 13.22
N LYS A 51 -7.69 24.62 12.94
CA LYS A 51 -8.14 25.73 13.79
C LYS A 51 -9.29 25.40 14.71
N ASP A 52 -10.22 24.56 14.26
CA ASP A 52 -11.42 24.24 15.02
C ASP A 52 -11.10 23.16 16.07
N LYS A 53 -11.48 23.44 17.34
CA LYS A 53 -11.21 22.58 18.49
C LYS A 53 -12.03 21.27 18.48
N ASN A 54 -13.12 21.24 17.73
CA ASN A 54 -13.99 20.08 17.63
C ASN A 54 -13.57 19.14 16.50
N LEU A 55 -12.59 19.51 15.69
CA LEU A 55 -12.08 18.75 14.58
C LEU A 55 -10.72 18.14 14.89
N ILE A 56 -10.47 16.98 14.32
CA ILE A 56 -9.19 16.27 14.46
C ILE A 56 -8.61 16.04 13.07
N ILE A 57 -7.39 16.49 12.86
CA ILE A 57 -6.63 16.20 11.64
C ILE A 57 -5.48 15.27 11.96
N VAL A 58 -5.37 14.17 11.22
CA VAL A 58 -4.31 13.18 11.40
C VAL A 58 -3.52 13.06 10.11
N PRO A 59 -2.28 13.53 10.06
CA PRO A 59 -1.43 13.33 8.90
C PRO A 59 -0.99 11.86 8.80
N THR A 60 -1.14 11.27 7.62
CA THR A 60 -0.65 9.93 7.33
C THR A 60 0.49 10.02 6.32
N TYR A 61 1.59 9.34 6.60
CA TYR A 61 2.76 9.30 5.74
C TYR A 61 2.95 7.90 5.16
N LYS A 62 3.66 7.81 4.04
CA LYS A 62 4.10 6.51 3.52
C LYS A 62 4.98 5.82 4.55
N ASP A 63 4.83 4.51 4.65
CA ASP A 63 5.70 3.72 5.50
C ASP A 63 7.13 3.72 4.95
N THR A 64 8.09 3.62 5.86
CA THR A 64 9.48 3.33 5.48
C THR A 64 9.61 1.86 5.09
N SER A 65 10.59 1.54 4.25
CA SER A 65 10.89 0.14 3.91
C SER A 65 11.16 -0.71 5.16
N LEU A 66 11.84 -0.15 6.15
CA LEU A 66 12.08 -0.82 7.44
C LEU A 66 10.78 -1.11 8.19
N GLY A 67 9.86 -0.15 8.25
CA GLY A 67 8.56 -0.35 8.89
C GLY A 67 7.73 -1.44 8.21
N LEU A 68 7.74 -1.48 6.88
CA LEU A 68 7.08 -2.55 6.13
C LEU A 68 7.75 -3.91 6.34
N LEU A 69 9.09 -3.96 6.42
CA LEU A 69 9.81 -5.20 6.72
C LEU A 69 9.44 -5.76 8.10
N GLU A 70 9.32 -4.90 9.11
CA GLU A 70 8.89 -5.34 10.45
C GLU A 70 7.46 -5.88 10.44
N ILE A 71 6.55 -5.24 9.72
CA ILE A 71 5.16 -5.71 9.54
C ILE A 71 5.15 -7.10 8.88
N ALA A 72 5.89 -7.28 7.78
CA ALA A 72 5.96 -8.55 7.08
C ALA A 72 6.58 -9.65 7.95
N ARG A 73 7.71 -9.39 8.61
CA ARG A 73 8.35 -10.35 9.54
C ARG A 73 7.41 -10.78 10.66
N LYS A 74 6.73 -9.81 11.29
CA LYS A 74 5.78 -10.10 12.36
C LYS A 74 4.61 -10.94 11.87
N PHE A 75 4.12 -10.69 10.66
CA PHE A 75 3.08 -11.48 10.04
C PHE A 75 3.54 -12.94 9.88
N PHE A 76 4.64 -13.21 9.18
CA PHE A 76 5.13 -14.57 8.95
C PHE A 76 5.46 -15.30 10.26
N TYR A 77 6.02 -14.61 11.23
CA TYR A 77 6.27 -15.16 12.57
C TYR A 77 4.97 -15.58 13.26
N ASN A 78 3.96 -14.72 13.29
CA ASN A 78 2.67 -14.98 13.95
C ASN A 78 1.93 -16.19 13.33
N TYR A 79 2.01 -16.34 12.01
CA TYR A 79 1.40 -17.46 11.30
C TYR A 79 2.33 -18.68 11.20
N LYS A 80 3.53 -18.64 11.80
CA LYS A 80 4.53 -19.72 11.79
C LYS A 80 4.89 -20.18 10.38
N ILE A 81 5.00 -19.22 9.45
CA ILE A 81 5.35 -19.46 8.05
C ILE A 81 6.85 -19.23 7.88
N SER A 82 7.56 -20.25 7.38
CA SER A 82 8.97 -20.15 7.04
C SER A 82 9.14 -19.46 5.69
N ILE A 83 9.94 -18.40 5.66
CA ILE A 83 10.21 -17.59 4.46
C ILE A 83 11.63 -17.03 4.52
N SER A 84 12.31 -16.93 3.39
CA SER A 84 13.65 -16.33 3.35
C SER A 84 13.60 -14.80 3.52
N GLN A 85 14.68 -14.24 4.08
CA GLN A 85 14.79 -12.79 4.22
C GLN A 85 14.80 -12.07 2.84
N GLU A 86 15.38 -12.71 1.83
CA GLU A 86 15.39 -12.23 0.45
C GLU A 86 13.96 -12.11 -0.09
N THR A 87 13.14 -13.12 0.12
CA THR A 87 11.73 -13.13 -0.30
C THR A 87 10.92 -12.03 0.39
N ILE A 88 11.14 -11.79 1.70
CA ILE A 88 10.51 -10.69 2.42
C ILE A 88 10.96 -9.34 1.86
N ASN A 89 12.25 -9.17 1.59
CA ASN A 89 12.78 -7.92 1.04
C ASN A 89 12.16 -7.62 -0.33
N LEU A 90 12.06 -8.63 -1.19
CA LEU A 90 11.41 -8.49 -2.49
C LEU A 90 9.94 -8.07 -2.34
N LEU A 91 9.17 -8.76 -1.51
CA LEU A 91 7.77 -8.44 -1.27
C LEU A 91 7.58 -6.98 -0.82
N VAL A 92 8.40 -6.53 0.12
CA VAL A 92 8.32 -5.17 0.67
C VAL A 92 8.76 -4.12 -0.35
N SER A 93 9.82 -4.38 -1.12
CA SER A 93 10.30 -3.44 -2.14
C SER A 93 9.22 -3.13 -3.19
N ARG A 94 8.38 -4.11 -3.51
CA ARG A 94 7.28 -3.98 -4.49
C ARG A 94 6.09 -3.19 -3.98
N CYS A 95 5.97 -3.05 -2.66
CA CYS A 95 4.86 -2.30 -2.08
C CYS A 95 5.04 -0.78 -2.09
N ASN A 96 6.22 -0.27 -2.49
CA ASN A 96 6.51 1.17 -2.63
C ASN A 96 6.08 2.04 -1.43
N GLY A 97 6.24 1.55 -0.21
CA GLY A 97 5.84 2.26 1.00
C GLY A 97 4.32 2.22 1.27
N ASP A 98 3.56 1.41 0.54
CA ASP A 98 2.11 1.26 0.73
C ASP A 98 1.79 0.06 1.63
N ARG A 99 1.38 0.35 2.86
CA ARG A 99 0.97 -0.66 3.85
C ARG A 99 -0.29 -1.43 3.43
N GLY A 100 -1.22 -0.76 2.75
CA GLY A 100 -2.45 -1.39 2.26
C GLY A 100 -2.14 -2.42 1.19
N HIS A 101 -1.23 -2.09 0.27
CA HIS A 101 -0.74 -3.03 -0.73
C HIS A 101 -0.02 -4.23 -0.07
N LEU A 102 0.93 -3.98 0.83
CA LEU A 102 1.58 -5.07 1.58
C LEU A 102 0.56 -5.98 2.26
N LYS A 103 -0.43 -5.41 2.95
CA LYS A 103 -1.47 -6.20 3.60
C LYS A 103 -2.23 -7.09 2.61
N SER A 104 -2.64 -6.56 1.47
CA SER A 104 -3.33 -7.33 0.43
C SER A 104 -2.48 -8.48 -0.09
N GLU A 105 -1.16 -8.27 -0.27
CA GLU A 105 -0.26 -9.34 -0.68
C GLU A 105 -0.09 -10.42 0.41
N LEU A 106 0.05 -9.99 1.68
CA LEU A 106 0.13 -10.92 2.81
C LEU A 106 -1.15 -11.75 2.98
N ASP A 107 -2.33 -11.14 2.80
CA ASP A 107 -3.61 -11.83 2.86
C ASP A 107 -3.74 -12.87 1.73
N LYS A 108 -3.30 -12.57 0.50
CA LYS A 108 -3.25 -13.54 -0.61
C LYS A 108 -2.31 -14.72 -0.29
N ILE A 109 -1.14 -14.44 0.25
CA ILE A 109 -0.18 -15.47 0.66
C ILE A 109 -0.79 -16.38 1.73
N LEU A 110 -1.48 -15.82 2.71
CA LEU A 110 -2.11 -16.58 3.77
C LEU A 110 -3.17 -17.55 3.22
N ILE A 111 -4.00 -17.10 2.28
CA ILE A 111 -5.01 -17.94 1.61
C ILE A 111 -4.34 -19.08 0.83
N TYR A 112 -3.25 -18.79 0.12
CA TYR A 112 -2.54 -19.78 -0.69
C TYR A 112 -1.86 -20.85 0.16
N ILE A 113 -1.23 -20.45 1.26
CA ILE A 113 -0.45 -21.37 2.09
C ILE A 113 -1.35 -22.43 2.71
N HIS A 114 -2.59 -22.07 3.12
CA HIS A 114 -3.55 -22.95 3.80
C HIS A 114 -2.87 -23.84 4.85
N ASP A 115 -2.41 -25.04 4.48
CA ASP A 115 -1.77 -26.02 5.38
C ASP A 115 -0.23 -26.07 5.22
N LYS A 116 0.34 -25.33 4.28
CA LYS A 116 1.80 -25.27 4.10
C LYS A 116 2.43 -24.41 5.19
N LYS A 117 3.62 -24.83 5.66
CA LYS A 117 4.37 -24.07 6.68
C LYS A 117 5.52 -23.24 6.11
N SER A 118 5.67 -23.22 4.80
CA SER A 118 6.73 -22.47 4.12
C SER A 118 6.25 -21.96 2.78
N ILE A 119 6.87 -20.90 2.32
CA ILE A 119 6.69 -20.34 0.98
C ILE A 119 8.05 -19.95 0.42
N ASN A 120 8.28 -20.26 -0.84
CA ASN A 120 9.50 -19.93 -1.55
C ASN A 120 9.33 -18.72 -2.46
N LEU A 121 10.43 -18.28 -3.07
CA LEU A 121 10.47 -17.10 -3.94
C LEU A 121 9.59 -17.25 -5.19
N GLU A 122 9.60 -18.43 -5.83
CA GLU A 122 8.81 -18.71 -7.04
C GLU A 122 7.31 -18.69 -6.76
N GLU A 123 6.89 -19.23 -5.62
CA GLU A 123 5.49 -19.17 -5.19
C GLU A 123 5.05 -17.72 -4.95
N ILE A 124 5.89 -16.90 -4.34
CA ILE A 124 5.61 -15.47 -4.19
C ILE A 124 5.46 -14.79 -5.55
N TYR A 125 6.33 -15.05 -6.50
CA TYR A 125 6.20 -14.50 -7.86
C TYR A 125 4.87 -14.89 -8.53
N LYS A 126 4.44 -16.14 -8.38
CA LYS A 126 3.18 -16.61 -8.97
C LYS A 126 1.93 -16.01 -8.32
N LEU A 127 1.98 -15.78 -7.01
CA LEU A 127 0.83 -15.30 -6.23
C LEU A 127 0.63 -13.80 -6.29
N THR A 128 1.72 -13.10 -6.20
CA THR A 128 1.72 -11.67 -6.14
C THR A 128 2.08 -11.21 -7.55
N ASN A 129 1.23 -10.61 -8.31
CA ASN A 129 1.56 -10.02 -9.63
C ASN A 129 2.72 -9.01 -9.54
N LEU A 130 3.76 -9.39 -8.77
CA LEU A 130 4.97 -8.59 -8.58
C LEU A 130 5.69 -8.34 -9.91
N ALA A 131 5.37 -9.17 -10.90
CA ALA A 131 5.83 -9.06 -12.27
C ALA A 131 5.35 -7.82 -13.03
N GLU A 132 4.13 -7.38 -12.75
CA GLU A 132 3.53 -6.25 -13.48
C GLU A 132 3.97 -4.88 -12.95
N ASN A 133 4.64 -4.83 -11.79
CA ASN A 133 4.98 -3.56 -11.12
C ASN A 133 6.30 -2.92 -11.55
N PHE A 134 7.12 -3.55 -12.39
CA PHE A 134 8.09 -2.79 -13.17
C PHE A 134 7.34 -2.11 -14.31
N SER A 135 7.07 -0.84 -14.15
CA SER A 135 6.53 -0.08 -15.25
C SER A 135 7.59 -0.10 -16.38
N ILE A 136 7.13 -0.20 -17.61
CA ILE A 136 7.98 -0.01 -18.80
C ILE A 136 8.76 1.29 -18.66
N ASN A 137 8.17 2.29 -18.01
CA ASN A 137 8.80 3.56 -17.68
C ASN A 137 10.03 3.40 -16.79
N GLU A 138 10.01 2.55 -15.76
CA GLU A 138 11.16 2.32 -14.88
C GLU A 138 12.33 1.66 -15.65
N LEU A 139 12.01 0.72 -16.54
CA LEU A 139 13.02 0.12 -17.42
C LEU A 139 13.63 1.18 -18.37
N VAL A 140 12.79 2.00 -18.97
CA VAL A 140 13.21 3.09 -19.86
C VAL A 140 14.05 4.12 -19.11
N ASP A 141 13.60 4.57 -17.94
CA ASP A 141 14.30 5.57 -17.13
C ASP A 141 15.68 5.06 -16.68
N ASN A 142 15.78 3.81 -16.23
CA ASN A 142 17.07 3.22 -15.86
C ASN A 142 17.99 2.99 -17.08
N SER A 143 17.44 2.63 -18.24
CA SER A 143 18.19 2.48 -19.47
C SER A 143 18.73 3.83 -19.97
N LEU A 144 17.91 4.87 -19.96
CA LEU A 144 18.30 6.23 -20.38
C LEU A 144 19.30 6.87 -19.41
N SER A 145 19.16 6.63 -18.12
CA SER A 145 20.09 7.09 -17.09
C SER A 145 21.41 6.28 -17.04
N LYS A 146 21.56 5.28 -17.91
CA LYS A 146 22.71 4.36 -17.96
C LYS A 146 22.95 3.61 -16.65
N ASN A 147 21.89 3.38 -15.88
CA ASN A 147 21.94 2.54 -14.69
C ASN A 147 21.86 1.06 -15.12
N TYR A 148 22.96 0.55 -15.68
CA TYR A 148 23.04 -0.80 -16.24
C TYR A 148 22.71 -1.89 -15.23
N GLN A 149 23.11 -1.70 -13.98
CA GLN A 149 22.88 -2.70 -12.93
C GLN A 149 21.37 -2.88 -12.68
N LYS A 150 20.64 -1.77 -12.52
CA LYS A 150 19.19 -1.81 -12.32
C LYS A 150 18.43 -2.28 -13.57
N THR A 151 18.87 -1.88 -14.73
CA THR A 151 18.30 -2.34 -16.02
C THR A 151 18.40 -3.86 -16.15
N ILE A 152 19.59 -4.44 -15.83
CA ILE A 152 19.80 -5.90 -15.88
C ILE A 152 18.93 -6.62 -14.81
N GLU A 153 18.80 -6.07 -13.61
CA GLU A 153 17.92 -6.63 -12.58
C GLU A 153 16.47 -6.70 -13.08
N ILE A 154 15.95 -5.61 -13.65
CA ILE A 154 14.59 -5.54 -14.19
C ILE A 154 14.38 -6.56 -15.32
N LEU A 155 15.34 -6.70 -16.22
CA LEU A 155 15.28 -7.66 -17.33
C LEU A 155 15.33 -9.11 -16.83
N LYS A 156 16.21 -9.43 -15.88
CA LYS A 156 16.28 -10.77 -15.29
C LYS A 156 15.00 -11.17 -14.57
N GLU A 157 14.36 -10.25 -13.86
CA GLU A 157 13.08 -10.53 -13.24
C GLU A 157 11.99 -10.82 -14.27
N LYS A 158 11.96 -10.10 -15.40
CA LYS A 158 11.04 -10.37 -16.50
C LYS A 158 11.28 -11.74 -17.13
N ASP A 159 12.51 -12.15 -17.30
CA ASP A 159 12.87 -13.47 -17.84
C ASP A 159 12.47 -14.62 -16.92
N ILE A 160 12.65 -14.46 -15.60
CA ILE A 160 12.19 -15.43 -14.60
C ILE A 160 10.68 -15.59 -14.66
N ILE A 161 9.97 -14.48 -14.79
CA ILE A 161 8.51 -14.46 -14.90
C ILE A 161 8.06 -15.14 -16.19
N HIS A 162 8.68 -14.82 -17.33
CA HIS A 162 8.33 -15.42 -18.62
C HIS A 162 8.52 -16.94 -18.61
N LYS A 163 9.61 -17.43 -18.02
CA LYS A 163 9.84 -18.87 -17.82
C LYS A 163 8.79 -19.51 -16.92
N ALA A 164 8.45 -18.89 -15.80
CA ALA A 164 7.43 -19.39 -14.88
C ALA A 164 6.04 -19.49 -15.50
N PHE A 165 5.70 -18.61 -16.45
CA PHE A 165 4.45 -18.66 -17.23
C PHE A 165 4.48 -19.74 -18.33
N GLN A 166 5.63 -20.06 -18.92
CA GLN A 166 5.73 -21.09 -19.94
C GLN A 166 5.66 -22.51 -19.33
N GLU A 167 6.29 -22.73 -18.18
CA GLU A 167 6.29 -24.01 -17.48
C GLU A 167 4.96 -24.36 -16.77
N GLY A 168 4.04 -23.41 -16.65
CA GLY A 168 2.72 -23.63 -16.03
C GLY A 168 1.59 -23.91 -17.00
N ASN A 169 1.86 -24.00 -18.32
CA ASN A 169 0.89 -24.28 -19.38
C ASN A 169 1.09 -25.66 -20.05
N ASP A 170 1.98 -26.49 -19.53
CA ASP A 170 2.13 -27.93 -19.85
C ASP A 170 1.56 -28.75 -18.68
#